data_083d90d68acee82a7e7061788d987881
#
_entry.id   083d90d68acee82a7e7061788d987881
#
_cell.length_a   1.000
_cell.length_b   1.000
_cell.length_c   1.000
_cell.angle_alpha   90.00
_cell.angle_beta   90.00
_cell.angle_gamma   90.00
#
_symmetry.space_group_name_H-M   'P 1'
#
loop_
_entity.id
_entity.type
_entity.pdbx_description
1 polymer ?
#
loop_
_entity_poly.entity_id
_entity_poly.type
_entity_poly.pdbx_seq_one_letter_code
_entity_poly.pdbx_strand_id
1 'polypeptide(L)'
;MKIICIGRNYRDHATEFGNAVPSEPVFFLKPTTACLYPGQLIRLKPHLGEIHHEVELVVMVDSYASNVPAPMALGLVASFTLGLDLTARTVQEELKAKGLPWEKAKAFDGSAVLGEVELPMTAGTDLQGFDIMLKRNGTVVQQGHTRDMLFTVAEIIAHVSRYITLEPGDLIFTGTPAGVGPIVHGDLLEGFLNGNCVLRATVD
;
A
#
# COMPACT_ATOMS: atom_id res chain seq x y z
N MET A 1 7.20 12.94 7.72
CA MET A 1 6.80 11.69 7.04
C MET A 1 5.31 11.73 6.80
N LYS A 2 4.87 11.61 5.56
CA LYS A 2 3.48 11.36 5.15
C LYS A 2 3.39 9.93 4.63
N ILE A 3 2.21 9.30 4.75
CA ILE A 3 1.93 8.02 4.14
C ILE A 3 0.90 8.26 3.06
N ILE A 4 1.31 8.09 1.82
CA ILE A 4 0.51 8.33 0.62
C ILE A 4 0.11 6.97 0.06
N CYS A 5 -1.18 6.72 -0.10
CA CYS A 5 -1.68 5.43 -0.58
C CYS A 5 -2.43 5.62 -1.90
N ILE A 6 -2.21 4.71 -2.85
CA ILE A 6 -2.82 4.74 -4.17
C ILE A 6 -3.96 3.73 -4.22
N GLY A 7 -5.17 4.22 -4.44
CA GLY A 7 -6.35 3.38 -4.64
C GLY A 7 -6.48 2.91 -6.08
N ARG A 8 -6.95 1.66 -6.28
CA ARG A 8 -7.36 1.11 -7.58
C ARG A 8 -6.25 1.06 -8.63
N ASN A 9 -5.03 0.71 -8.23
CA ASN A 9 -3.88 0.67 -9.15
C ASN A 9 -3.68 -0.70 -9.86
N TYR A 10 -4.57 -1.66 -9.67
CA TYR A 10 -4.59 -2.94 -10.37
C TYR A 10 -5.97 -3.16 -10.98
N ARG A 11 -6.02 -3.55 -12.26
CA ARG A 11 -7.29 -3.72 -13.00
C ARG A 11 -8.19 -4.76 -12.35
N ASP A 12 -7.63 -5.92 -11.99
CA ASP A 12 -8.39 -7.03 -11.42
C ASP A 12 -8.96 -6.66 -10.04
N HIS A 13 -8.21 -5.93 -9.22
CA HIS A 13 -8.72 -5.40 -7.96
C HIS A 13 -9.84 -4.36 -8.17
N ALA A 14 -9.74 -3.48 -9.17
CA ALA A 14 -10.82 -2.54 -9.50
C ALA A 14 -12.09 -3.30 -9.89
N THR A 15 -11.95 -4.36 -10.70
CA THR A 15 -13.05 -5.21 -11.15
C THR A 15 -13.69 -6.00 -10.01
N GLU A 16 -12.90 -6.54 -9.07
CA GLU A 16 -13.35 -7.27 -7.87
C GLU A 16 -14.39 -6.48 -7.07
N PHE A 17 -14.25 -5.15 -7.01
CA PHE A 17 -15.17 -4.25 -6.31
C PHE A 17 -16.12 -3.48 -7.22
N GLY A 18 -16.25 -3.84 -8.49
CA GLY A 18 -17.12 -3.16 -9.44
C GLY A 18 -16.79 -1.68 -9.66
N ASN A 19 -15.54 -1.28 -9.38
CA ASN A 19 -15.11 0.09 -9.58
C ASN A 19 -14.67 0.32 -11.04
N ALA A 20 -14.90 1.52 -11.56
CA ALA A 20 -14.33 1.95 -12.83
C ALA A 20 -12.79 2.04 -12.71
N VAL A 21 -12.09 1.71 -13.78
CA VAL A 21 -10.64 1.95 -13.90
C VAL A 21 -10.41 3.45 -13.94
N PRO A 22 -9.60 4.02 -13.03
CA PRO A 22 -9.36 5.45 -13.01
C PRO A 22 -8.50 5.89 -14.20
N SER A 23 -8.70 7.12 -14.68
CA SER A 23 -7.91 7.73 -15.75
C SER A 23 -6.61 8.38 -15.25
N GLU A 24 -6.48 8.56 -13.94
CA GLU A 24 -5.29 9.11 -13.25
C GLU A 24 -5.17 8.48 -11.85
N PRO A 25 -3.98 8.52 -11.21
CA PRO A 25 -3.81 7.99 -9.87
C PRO A 25 -4.76 8.63 -8.86
N VAL A 26 -5.53 7.79 -8.17
CA VAL A 26 -6.38 8.22 -7.04
C VAL A 26 -5.59 8.01 -5.77
N PHE A 27 -5.34 9.05 -4.98
CA PHE A 27 -4.58 8.92 -3.76
C PHE A 27 -5.31 9.47 -2.54
N PHE A 28 -4.94 8.97 -1.38
CA PHE A 28 -5.36 9.44 -0.06
C PHE A 28 -4.17 9.39 0.90
N LEU A 29 -4.31 10.02 2.05
CA LEU A 29 -3.25 10.08 3.06
C LEU A 29 -3.62 9.26 4.29
N LYS A 30 -2.59 8.67 4.92
CA LYS A 30 -2.67 8.19 6.28
C LYS A 30 -1.75 9.03 7.17
N PRO A 31 -2.13 9.33 8.43
CA PRO A 31 -1.27 10.02 9.38
C PRO A 31 -0.10 9.12 9.80
N THR A 32 0.94 9.70 10.38
CA THR A 32 2.09 8.94 10.91
C THR A 32 1.70 7.93 11.99
N THR A 33 0.64 8.17 12.76
CA THR A 33 0.11 7.23 13.75
C THR A 33 -0.51 5.98 13.13
N ALA A 34 -0.81 5.99 11.83
CA ALA A 34 -1.25 4.80 11.10
C ALA A 34 -0.10 3.80 10.85
N CYS A 35 1.16 4.24 10.93
CA CYS A 35 2.31 3.39 10.69
C CYS A 35 2.46 2.34 11.80
N LEU A 36 2.59 1.08 11.39
CA LEU A 36 2.92 -0.04 12.25
C LEU A 36 4.29 -0.59 11.81
N TYR A 37 5.26 -0.47 12.69
CA TYR A 37 6.63 -0.89 12.41
C TYR A 37 6.83 -2.38 12.66
N PRO A 38 7.87 -3.00 12.07
CA PRO A 38 8.21 -4.40 12.28
C PRO A 38 8.25 -4.78 13.76
N GLY A 39 7.71 -5.98 14.08
CA GLY A 39 7.63 -6.50 15.44
C GLY A 39 6.45 -5.99 16.28
N GLN A 40 5.70 -5.02 15.79
CA GLN A 40 4.45 -4.58 16.43
C GLN A 40 3.27 -5.46 15.99
N LEU A 41 2.30 -5.66 16.88
CA LEU A 41 1.09 -6.45 16.60
C LEU A 41 0.02 -5.59 15.93
N ILE A 42 -0.66 -6.16 14.93
CA ILE A 42 -1.87 -5.57 14.37
C ILE A 42 -3.00 -5.76 15.39
N ARG A 43 -3.52 -4.64 15.91
CA ARG A 43 -4.60 -4.66 16.89
C ARG A 43 -5.94 -4.36 16.23
N LEU A 44 -6.82 -5.36 16.20
CA LEU A 44 -8.16 -5.19 15.69
C LEU A 44 -8.99 -4.30 16.63
N LYS A 45 -9.70 -3.34 16.04
CA LYS A 45 -10.57 -2.41 16.79
C LYS A 45 -12.04 -2.78 16.51
N PRO A 46 -12.80 -3.31 17.48
CA PRO A 46 -14.17 -3.82 17.24
C PRO A 46 -15.12 -2.82 16.59
N HIS A 47 -14.95 -1.52 16.87
CA HIS A 47 -15.80 -0.47 16.29
C HIS A 47 -15.55 -0.19 14.79
N LEU A 48 -14.47 -0.74 14.22
CA LEU A 48 -14.16 -0.62 12.79
C LEU A 48 -14.77 -1.77 11.97
N GLY A 49 -15.35 -2.80 12.62
CA GLY A 49 -15.86 -3.97 11.94
C GLY A 49 -14.76 -4.81 11.29
N GLU A 50 -15.05 -5.34 10.12
CA GLU A 50 -14.15 -6.23 9.40
C GLU A 50 -12.96 -5.47 8.79
N ILE A 51 -11.73 -5.89 9.14
CA ILE A 51 -10.49 -5.33 8.62
C ILE A 51 -9.93 -6.27 7.55
N HIS A 52 -9.66 -5.74 6.35
CA HIS A 52 -9.06 -6.48 5.24
C HIS A 52 -7.57 -6.16 5.09
N HIS A 53 -6.80 -7.17 4.67
CA HIS A 53 -5.43 -6.99 4.19
C HIS A 53 -5.43 -6.51 2.73
N GLU A 54 -4.50 -5.65 2.39
CA GLU A 54 -4.18 -5.20 1.05
C GLU A 54 -2.65 -5.11 0.95
N VAL A 55 -2.00 -6.15 0.37
CA VAL A 55 -0.53 -6.17 0.22
C VAL A 55 -0.10 -5.26 -0.93
N GLU A 56 0.92 -4.43 -0.68
CA GLU A 56 1.39 -3.42 -1.62
C GLU A 56 2.91 -3.32 -1.65
N LEU A 57 3.46 -3.00 -2.82
CA LEU A 57 4.81 -2.45 -2.88
C LEU A 57 4.78 -1.06 -2.23
N VAL A 58 5.74 -0.81 -1.35
CA VAL A 58 5.92 0.49 -0.66
C VAL A 58 7.26 1.05 -1.03
N VAL A 59 7.32 2.30 -1.48
CA VAL A 59 8.57 3.00 -1.75
C VAL A 59 8.76 4.15 -0.76
N MET A 60 10.00 4.39 -0.36
CA MET A 60 10.39 5.51 0.50
C MET A 60 11.12 6.56 -0.31
N VAL A 61 10.69 7.82 -0.15
CA VAL A 61 11.31 9.00 -0.77
C VAL A 61 12.41 9.55 0.15
N ASP A 62 13.55 9.98 -0.41
CA ASP A 62 14.67 10.55 0.37
C ASP A 62 14.92 12.04 0.12
N SER A 63 14.16 12.66 -0.76
CA SER A 63 14.42 14.02 -1.23
C SER A 63 13.17 14.90 -1.22
N TYR A 64 13.37 16.21 -0.98
CA TYR A 64 12.32 17.19 -1.21
C TYR A 64 12.04 17.33 -2.69
N ALA A 65 10.77 17.18 -3.09
CA ALA A 65 10.39 17.27 -4.48
C ALA A 65 8.94 17.75 -4.67
N SER A 66 8.75 18.62 -5.67
CA SER A 66 7.45 19.12 -6.08
C SER A 66 7.40 19.20 -7.59
N ASN A 67 6.27 18.83 -8.19
CA ASN A 67 6.03 18.85 -9.63
C ASN A 67 7.13 18.15 -10.46
N VAL A 68 7.48 16.93 -10.07
CA VAL A 68 8.55 16.14 -10.67
C VAL A 68 8.06 15.47 -11.96
N PRO A 69 8.78 15.57 -13.08
CA PRO A 69 8.43 14.82 -14.28
C PRO A 69 8.72 13.31 -14.10
N ALA A 70 7.86 12.45 -14.66
CA ALA A 70 7.95 11.00 -14.47
C ALA A 70 9.33 10.40 -14.79
N PRO A 71 10.08 10.82 -15.82
CA PRO A 71 11.42 10.28 -16.08
C PRO A 71 12.45 10.54 -14.96
N MET A 72 12.21 11.52 -14.09
CA MET A 72 13.09 11.83 -12.95
C MET A 72 12.59 11.25 -11.63
N ALA A 73 11.37 10.75 -11.59
CA ALA A 73 10.67 10.40 -10.34
C ALA A 73 11.35 9.26 -9.58
N LEU A 74 11.85 8.24 -10.26
CA LEU A 74 12.53 7.11 -9.60
C LEU A 74 13.86 7.51 -8.94
N GLY A 75 14.47 8.62 -9.33
CA GLY A 75 15.66 9.16 -8.67
C GLY A 75 15.40 9.69 -7.26
N LEU A 76 14.13 9.81 -6.85
CA LEU A 76 13.73 10.22 -5.50
C LEU A 76 13.52 9.04 -4.55
N VAL A 77 13.53 7.80 -5.06
CA VAL A 77 13.29 6.60 -4.26
C VAL A 77 14.60 6.13 -3.65
N ALA A 78 14.67 6.09 -2.31
CA ALA A 78 15.80 5.54 -1.58
C ALA A 78 15.74 4.03 -1.45
N SER A 79 14.55 3.52 -1.15
CA SER A 79 14.34 2.12 -0.80
C SER A 79 12.90 1.70 -1.06
N PHE A 80 12.66 0.39 -0.97
CA PHE A 80 11.34 -0.19 -1.11
C PHE A 80 11.19 -1.45 -0.24
N THR A 81 9.95 -1.77 0.07
CA THR A 81 9.56 -2.97 0.82
C THR A 81 8.14 -3.39 0.43
N LEU A 82 7.57 -4.38 1.11
CA LEU A 82 6.12 -4.61 1.12
C LEU A 82 5.47 -3.97 2.35
N GLY A 83 4.22 -3.59 2.22
CA GLY A 83 3.38 -3.16 3.31
C GLY A 83 1.97 -3.72 3.20
N LEU A 84 1.17 -3.49 4.24
CA LEU A 84 -0.27 -3.77 4.22
C LEU A 84 -1.03 -2.46 4.42
N ASP A 85 -1.88 -2.10 3.45
CA ASP A 85 -2.87 -1.04 3.58
C ASP A 85 -4.14 -1.62 4.22
N LEU A 86 -4.15 -1.72 5.55
CA LEU A 86 -5.30 -2.27 6.27
C LEU A 86 -6.53 -1.38 6.11
N THR A 87 -7.65 -2.02 5.79
CA THR A 87 -8.89 -1.35 5.41
C THR A 87 -10.07 -1.84 6.25
N ALA A 88 -10.74 -0.94 6.97
CA ALA A 88 -12.03 -1.21 7.60
C ALA A 88 -13.11 -1.29 6.51
N ARG A 89 -13.34 -2.49 5.99
CA ARG A 89 -14.09 -2.69 4.74
C ARG A 89 -15.53 -2.22 4.81
N THR A 90 -16.25 -2.61 5.85
CA THR A 90 -17.64 -2.20 6.05
C THR A 90 -17.77 -0.67 6.16
N VAL A 91 -16.86 -0.04 6.93
CA VAL A 91 -16.84 1.42 7.05
C VAL A 91 -16.54 2.09 5.70
N GLN A 92 -15.63 1.52 4.91
CA GLN A 92 -15.32 2.06 3.58
C GLN A 92 -16.52 2.02 2.64
N GLU A 93 -17.28 0.91 2.64
CA GLU A 93 -18.48 0.76 1.82
C GLU A 93 -19.56 1.79 2.20
N GLU A 94 -19.78 1.99 3.49
CA GLU A 94 -20.72 3.03 3.98
C GLU A 94 -20.29 4.43 3.56
N LEU A 95 -19.00 4.76 3.67
CA LEU A 95 -18.47 6.06 3.28
C LEU A 95 -18.60 6.28 1.76
N LYS A 96 -18.26 5.25 0.96
CA LYS A 96 -18.43 5.30 -0.50
C LYS A 96 -19.88 5.53 -0.90
N ALA A 97 -20.82 4.81 -0.31
CA ALA A 97 -22.25 4.95 -0.59
C ALA A 97 -22.78 6.36 -0.28
N LYS A 98 -22.16 7.06 0.67
CA LYS A 98 -22.52 8.43 1.07
C LYS A 98 -21.67 9.52 0.40
N GLY A 99 -20.70 9.15 -0.45
CA GLY A 99 -19.75 10.10 -1.06
C GLY A 99 -18.87 10.83 -0.05
N LEU A 100 -18.56 10.18 1.09
CA LEU A 100 -17.77 10.76 2.17
C LEU A 100 -16.28 10.36 2.04
N PRO A 101 -15.36 11.14 2.65
CA PRO A 101 -13.94 10.84 2.71
C PRO A 101 -13.64 9.49 3.41
N TRP A 102 -12.49 8.85 3.06
CA TRP A 102 -12.16 7.48 3.47
C TRP A 102 -11.33 7.37 4.76
N GLU A 103 -10.95 8.47 5.38
CA GLU A 103 -10.02 8.51 6.51
C GLU A 103 -10.43 7.56 7.65
N LYS A 104 -11.73 7.47 7.98
CA LYS A 104 -12.21 6.55 9.03
C LYS A 104 -11.96 5.08 8.69
N ALA A 105 -11.96 4.74 7.40
CA ALA A 105 -11.77 3.38 6.92
C ALA A 105 -10.31 3.03 6.63
N LYS A 106 -9.49 4.05 6.34
CA LYS A 106 -8.13 3.88 5.83
C LYS A 106 -7.03 4.45 6.75
N ALA A 107 -7.33 5.45 7.57
CA ALA A 107 -6.33 6.22 8.31
C ALA A 107 -6.35 5.97 9.82
N PHE A 108 -6.86 4.82 10.28
CA PHE A 108 -6.85 4.46 11.69
C PHE A 108 -5.44 4.03 12.14
N ASP A 109 -5.14 4.15 13.43
CA ASP A 109 -3.84 3.80 13.99
C ASP A 109 -3.49 2.34 13.71
N GLY A 110 -2.28 2.11 13.17
CA GLY A 110 -1.78 0.80 12.80
C GLY A 110 -2.30 0.29 11.46
N SER A 111 -2.94 1.13 10.63
CA SER A 111 -3.48 0.73 9.33
C SER A 111 -2.48 0.69 8.19
N ALA A 112 -1.23 1.11 8.40
CA ALA A 112 -0.13 1.04 7.43
C ALA A 112 0.99 0.17 8.01
N VAL A 113 0.97 -1.13 7.73
CA VAL A 113 1.97 -2.08 8.24
C VAL A 113 3.17 -2.09 7.31
N LEU A 114 4.38 -1.96 7.86
CA LEU A 114 5.62 -1.99 7.08
C LEU A 114 6.33 -3.33 7.20
N GLY A 115 6.97 -3.75 6.11
CA GLY A 115 7.81 -4.95 6.06
C GLY A 115 9.07 -4.83 6.91
N GLU A 116 9.60 -5.99 7.32
CA GLU A 116 10.82 -6.10 8.14
C GLU A 116 12.10 -5.84 7.35
N VAL A 117 12.07 -6.08 6.05
CA VAL A 117 13.21 -5.95 5.16
C VAL A 117 12.97 -4.78 4.20
N GLU A 118 13.80 -3.76 4.34
CA GLU A 118 13.87 -2.63 3.44
C GLU A 118 15.00 -2.85 2.44
N LEU A 119 14.68 -2.82 1.14
CA LEU A 119 15.63 -3.05 0.05
C LEU A 119 16.06 -1.71 -0.54
N PRO A 120 17.39 -1.45 -0.70
CA PRO A 120 17.84 -0.19 -1.26
C PRO A 120 17.52 -0.09 -2.76
N MET A 121 17.17 1.11 -3.21
CA MET A 121 17.09 1.42 -4.63
C MET A 121 18.51 1.46 -5.23
N THR A 122 18.76 0.69 -6.27
CA THR A 122 20.07 0.62 -6.94
C THR A 122 19.95 0.86 -8.44
N ALA A 123 21.05 1.19 -9.10
CA ALA A 123 21.07 1.28 -10.56
C ALA A 123 20.69 -0.08 -11.16
N GLY A 124 19.60 -0.13 -11.91
CA GLY A 124 19.06 -1.36 -12.51
C GLY A 124 17.92 -2.00 -11.73
N THR A 125 17.54 -1.47 -10.57
CA THR A 125 16.29 -1.89 -9.91
C THR A 125 15.09 -1.50 -10.76
N ASP A 126 14.29 -2.50 -11.15
CA ASP A 126 13.01 -2.30 -11.85
C ASP A 126 11.86 -2.51 -10.88
N LEU A 127 11.25 -1.41 -10.40
CA LEU A 127 10.10 -1.46 -9.48
C LEU A 127 8.84 -2.06 -10.13
N GLN A 128 8.81 -2.22 -11.45
CA GLN A 128 7.74 -2.91 -12.19
C GLN A 128 8.08 -4.39 -12.45
N GLY A 129 9.21 -4.90 -11.94
CA GLY A 129 9.72 -6.25 -12.18
C GLY A 129 9.54 -7.24 -11.03
N PHE A 130 8.61 -6.99 -10.08
CA PHE A 130 8.46 -7.83 -8.88
C PHE A 130 7.19 -8.67 -8.87
N ASP A 131 7.33 -9.96 -8.54
CA ASP A 131 6.23 -10.77 -8.04
C ASP A 131 5.93 -10.41 -6.59
N ILE A 132 4.66 -10.14 -6.30
CA ILE A 132 4.13 -9.86 -4.95
C ILE A 132 3.21 -10.99 -4.53
N MET A 133 3.39 -11.50 -3.32
CA MET A 133 2.51 -12.52 -2.76
C MET A 133 2.28 -12.27 -1.27
N LEU A 134 1.05 -12.47 -0.81
CA LEU A 134 0.70 -12.51 0.61
C LEU A 134 0.19 -13.90 0.98
N LYS A 135 0.74 -14.46 2.05
CA LYS A 135 0.19 -15.65 2.71
C LYS A 135 -0.47 -15.25 4.02
N ARG A 136 -1.60 -15.88 4.31
CA ARG A 136 -2.25 -15.88 5.63
C ARG A 136 -2.25 -17.28 6.18
N ASN A 137 -1.59 -17.49 7.31
CA ASN A 137 -1.42 -18.80 7.95
C ASN A 137 -0.88 -19.88 6.99
N GLY A 138 0.13 -19.49 6.17
CA GLY A 138 0.75 -20.36 5.17
C GLY A 138 -0.01 -20.52 3.85
N THR A 139 -1.27 -20.07 3.76
CA THR A 139 -2.08 -20.12 2.53
C THR A 139 -1.96 -18.83 1.74
N VAL A 140 -1.71 -18.91 0.42
CA VAL A 140 -1.68 -17.76 -0.48
C VAL A 140 -3.07 -17.15 -0.55
N VAL A 141 -3.19 -15.85 -0.24
CA VAL A 141 -4.43 -15.07 -0.27
C VAL A 141 -4.41 -13.93 -1.29
N GLN A 142 -3.24 -13.35 -1.57
CA GLN A 142 -3.06 -12.39 -2.66
C GLN A 142 -1.81 -12.75 -3.45
N GLN A 143 -1.86 -12.57 -4.75
CA GLN A 143 -0.73 -12.71 -5.66
C GLN A 143 -0.89 -11.74 -6.84
N GLY A 144 0.19 -11.10 -7.24
CA GLY A 144 0.22 -10.20 -8.38
C GLY A 144 1.64 -9.89 -8.82
N HIS A 145 1.77 -9.10 -9.87
CA HIS A 145 3.06 -8.63 -10.35
C HIS A 145 3.01 -7.11 -10.53
N THR A 146 4.09 -6.40 -10.16
CA THR A 146 4.12 -4.93 -10.22
C THR A 146 3.99 -4.36 -11.64
N ARG A 147 4.26 -5.17 -12.68
CA ARG A 147 3.99 -4.78 -14.09
C ARG A 147 2.51 -4.59 -14.40
N ASP A 148 1.62 -5.20 -13.58
CA ASP A 148 0.17 -5.14 -13.80
C ASP A 148 -0.47 -3.90 -13.14
N MET A 149 0.35 -3.03 -12.56
CA MET A 149 -0.06 -1.71 -12.09
C MET A 149 -0.60 -0.88 -13.27
N LEU A 150 -1.72 -0.20 -13.05
CA LEU A 150 -2.30 0.75 -14.02
C LEU A 150 -1.41 1.99 -14.21
N PHE A 151 -0.81 2.44 -13.12
CA PHE A 151 0.14 3.55 -13.08
C PHE A 151 1.43 3.07 -12.44
N THR A 152 2.54 3.25 -13.14
CA THR A 152 3.88 2.91 -12.66
C THR A 152 4.27 3.74 -11.43
N VAL A 153 5.25 3.28 -10.66
CA VAL A 153 5.77 4.05 -9.52
C VAL A 153 6.23 5.45 -9.94
N ALA A 154 6.85 5.57 -11.11
CA ALA A 154 7.27 6.87 -11.65
C ALA A 154 6.09 7.82 -11.93
N GLU A 155 5.01 7.30 -12.54
CA GLU A 155 3.80 8.08 -12.81
C GLU A 155 3.08 8.47 -11.52
N ILE A 156 3.03 7.58 -10.52
CA ILE A 156 2.47 7.87 -9.19
C ILE A 156 3.21 9.04 -8.54
N ILE A 157 4.54 8.96 -8.44
CA ILE A 157 5.38 10.01 -7.85
C ILE A 157 5.18 11.33 -8.58
N ALA A 158 5.23 11.30 -9.92
CA ALA A 158 5.02 12.48 -10.75
C ALA A 158 3.64 13.10 -10.50
N HIS A 159 2.58 12.27 -10.47
CA HIS A 159 1.21 12.73 -10.22
C HIS A 159 1.07 13.34 -8.83
N VAL A 160 1.45 12.61 -7.77
CA VAL A 160 1.31 13.06 -6.37
C VAL A 160 2.10 14.36 -6.13
N SER A 161 3.33 14.47 -6.65
CA SER A 161 4.18 15.64 -6.46
C SER A 161 3.64 16.95 -7.06
N ARG A 162 2.63 16.87 -7.93
CA ARG A 162 1.90 18.06 -8.45
C ARG A 162 0.97 18.67 -7.41
N TYR A 163 0.51 17.91 -6.45
CA TYR A 163 -0.46 18.32 -5.44
C TYR A 163 0.16 18.47 -4.05
N ILE A 164 1.14 17.61 -3.73
CA ILE A 164 1.75 17.54 -2.40
C ILE A 164 3.27 17.49 -2.57
N THR A 165 3.97 18.40 -1.90
CA THR A 165 5.44 18.34 -1.82
C THR A 165 5.84 17.05 -1.10
N LEU A 166 6.70 16.26 -1.76
CA LEU A 166 7.31 15.08 -1.16
C LEU A 166 8.49 15.49 -0.28
N GLU A 167 8.71 14.77 0.80
CA GLU A 167 9.75 15.04 1.79
C GLU A 167 10.52 13.75 2.11
N PRO A 168 11.79 13.84 2.53
CA PRO A 168 12.54 12.68 3.00
C PRO A 168 11.77 11.89 4.06
N GLY A 169 11.69 10.57 3.87
CA GLY A 169 10.97 9.65 4.73
C GLY A 169 9.48 9.50 4.38
N ASP A 170 8.96 10.18 3.36
CA ASP A 170 7.59 9.91 2.91
C ASP A 170 7.48 8.52 2.30
N LEU A 171 6.38 7.83 2.62
CA LEU A 171 6.07 6.48 2.14
C LEU A 171 4.96 6.55 1.10
N ILE A 172 5.13 5.81 0.01
CA ILE A 172 4.10 5.67 -1.02
C ILE A 172 3.72 4.19 -1.14
N PHE A 173 2.51 3.86 -0.74
CA PHE A 173 1.85 2.59 -0.97
C PHE A 173 1.25 2.62 -2.37
N THR A 174 1.64 1.66 -3.22
CA THR A 174 1.44 1.77 -4.67
C THR A 174 0.18 1.10 -5.20
N GLY A 175 -0.67 0.58 -4.31
CA GLY A 175 -1.88 -0.16 -4.64
C GLY A 175 -1.70 -1.66 -4.55
N THR A 176 -2.80 -2.37 -4.34
CA THR A 176 -2.86 -3.80 -4.07
C THR A 176 -3.42 -4.61 -5.24
N PRO A 177 -2.91 -5.83 -5.52
CA PRO A 177 -3.54 -6.78 -6.44
C PRO A 177 -4.85 -7.34 -5.86
N ALA A 178 -5.62 -8.06 -6.69
CA ALA A 178 -6.85 -8.75 -6.28
C ALA A 178 -6.60 -9.82 -5.19
N GLY A 179 -7.67 -10.25 -4.52
CA GLY A 179 -7.66 -11.26 -3.47
C GLY A 179 -7.60 -10.67 -2.06
N VAL A 180 -7.99 -9.40 -1.89
CA VAL A 180 -8.12 -8.79 -0.55
C VAL A 180 -9.15 -9.54 0.29
N GLY A 181 -8.92 -9.61 1.60
CA GLY A 181 -9.81 -10.36 2.48
C GLY A 181 -9.60 -10.05 3.96
N PRO A 182 -10.50 -10.57 4.81
CA PRO A 182 -10.49 -10.27 6.23
C PRO A 182 -9.30 -10.90 6.95
N ILE A 183 -8.85 -10.20 7.99
CA ILE A 183 -7.92 -10.71 8.99
C ILE A 183 -8.63 -10.88 10.33
N VAL A 184 -8.21 -11.88 11.10
CA VAL A 184 -8.78 -12.18 12.41
C VAL A 184 -7.68 -12.38 13.45
N HIS A 185 -8.05 -12.32 14.72
CA HIS A 185 -7.12 -12.58 15.83
C HIS A 185 -6.40 -13.94 15.64
N GLY A 186 -5.08 -13.92 15.85
CA GLY A 186 -4.21 -15.09 15.69
C GLY A 186 -3.66 -15.29 14.27
N ASP A 187 -4.08 -14.51 13.27
CA ASP A 187 -3.54 -14.62 11.92
C ASP A 187 -2.06 -14.21 11.88
N LEU A 188 -1.28 -15.00 11.12
CA LEU A 188 0.07 -14.66 10.68
C LEU A 188 0.02 -14.27 9.19
N LEU A 189 0.46 -13.06 8.89
CA LEU A 189 0.56 -12.53 7.54
C LEU A 189 2.03 -12.49 7.12
N GLU A 190 2.35 -13.09 5.97
CA GLU A 190 3.69 -13.12 5.42
C GLU A 190 3.69 -12.62 3.98
N GLY A 191 4.41 -11.53 3.73
CA GLY A 191 4.55 -10.89 2.41
C GLY A 191 5.86 -11.27 1.74
N PHE A 192 5.78 -11.66 0.47
CA PHE A 192 6.92 -12.11 -0.31
C PHE A 192 7.12 -11.24 -1.55
N LEU A 193 8.37 -10.86 -1.79
CA LEU A 193 8.82 -10.15 -2.98
C LEU A 193 9.80 -11.04 -3.73
N ASN A 194 9.46 -11.44 -4.97
CA ASN A 194 10.23 -12.43 -5.75
C ASN A 194 10.59 -13.70 -4.94
N GLY A 195 9.63 -14.21 -4.15
CA GLY A 195 9.79 -15.41 -3.33
C GLY A 195 10.53 -15.21 -1.99
N ASN A 196 11.12 -14.03 -1.75
CA ASN A 196 11.76 -13.70 -0.47
C ASN A 196 10.76 -13.09 0.50
N CYS A 197 10.67 -13.62 1.71
CA CYS A 197 9.81 -13.06 2.76
C CYS A 197 10.41 -11.74 3.25
N VAL A 198 9.70 -10.64 3.05
CA VAL A 198 10.13 -9.29 3.44
C VAL A 198 9.19 -8.62 4.45
N LEU A 199 8.04 -9.24 4.71
CA LEU A 199 7.04 -8.75 5.66
C LEU A 199 6.53 -9.91 6.50
N ARG A 200 6.48 -9.71 7.83
CA ARG A 200 5.72 -10.55 8.77
C ARG A 200 4.94 -9.68 9.72
N ALA A 201 3.67 -10.02 9.93
CA ALA A 201 2.81 -9.32 10.86
C ALA A 201 1.85 -10.33 11.52
N THR A 202 1.66 -10.17 12.82
CA THR A 202 0.73 -10.99 13.61
C THR A 202 -0.45 -10.15 14.06
N VAL A 203 -1.64 -10.72 13.99
CA VAL A 203 -2.90 -10.08 14.41
C VAL A 203 -3.21 -10.47 15.86
N ASP A 204 -3.35 -9.43 16.73
CA ASP A 204 -3.70 -9.56 18.16
C ASP A 204 -5.19 -9.34 18.40
#